data_b603d976ac0943da289e1111bf117c3f
#
_entry.id   b603d976ac0943da289e1111bf117c3f
#
_cell.length_a   1.000
_cell.length_b   1.000
_cell.length_c   1.000
_cell.angle_alpha   90.00
_cell.angle_beta   90.00
_cell.angle_gamma   90.00
#
_symmetry.space_group_name_H-M   'P 1'
#
loop_
_entity.id
_entity.type
_entity.pdbx_description
1 polymer ?
#
loop_
_entity_poly.entity_id
_entity_poly.type
_entity_poly.pdbx_seq_one_letter_code
_entity_poly.pdbx_strand_id
1 'polypeptide(L)'
;MKFRAYEVKIMAIIRSTDLDFDTIKRSLKDYFKQQSEFSDYNFEASGLSNILDVLAYNTHINGLTANLAINESFLNSAQLRSSVVSHAENLGYYPRSKTASTAVVNITAKTSDTTTATATLPANTAFTTSVDDVSYTFLTTEDNTATNDGLGNFVFKTPAGSADITIKEGAIKTKTFIVGDVEDEQIYVIPDDSVDTNTIIVKVFDTTSSSSFSTYTDIKSAVRIDTTSRIFIVRETPNGFYELTFGESNX
;
A
#
# COMPACT_ATOMS: atom_id res chain seq x y z
N MET A 1 7.32 39.51 -7.25
CA MET A 1 7.57 38.34 -6.39
C MET A 1 8.53 37.42 -7.14
N LYS A 2 9.80 37.30 -6.68
CA LYS A 2 10.79 36.45 -7.35
C LYS A 2 10.73 35.06 -6.69
N PHE A 3 10.29 34.06 -7.43
CA PHE A 3 10.38 32.67 -6.98
C PHE A 3 11.84 32.23 -7.03
N ARG A 4 12.37 31.87 -5.87
CA ARG A 4 13.69 31.27 -5.78
C ARG A 4 13.55 29.79 -6.13
N ALA A 5 14.10 29.40 -7.28
CA ALA A 5 14.16 27.98 -7.64
C ALA A 5 15.04 27.27 -6.61
N TYR A 6 14.47 26.32 -5.89
CA TYR A 6 15.26 25.45 -5.02
C TYR A 6 15.87 24.35 -5.89
N GLU A 7 17.19 24.33 -5.89
CA GLU A 7 17.94 23.26 -6.52
C GLU A 7 17.68 21.97 -5.71
N VAL A 8 16.99 21.03 -6.30
CA VAL A 8 16.79 19.71 -5.69
C VAL A 8 18.16 19.00 -5.75
N LYS A 9 18.83 18.95 -4.60
CA LYS A 9 20.09 18.23 -4.49
C LYS A 9 19.73 16.73 -4.53
N ILE A 10 19.99 16.12 -5.68
CA ILE A 10 19.87 14.66 -5.82
C ILE A 10 20.83 14.04 -4.80
N MET A 11 20.29 13.26 -3.89
CA MET A 11 21.09 12.60 -2.85
C MET A 11 22.10 11.65 -3.53
N ALA A 12 23.34 11.75 -3.09
CA ALA A 12 24.42 10.97 -3.64
C ALA A 12 24.19 9.48 -3.34
N ILE A 13 24.05 8.70 -4.40
CA ILE A 13 24.03 7.25 -4.29
C ILE A 13 25.42 6.81 -3.83
N ILE A 14 25.47 6.00 -2.79
CA ILE A 14 26.73 5.44 -2.27
C ILE A 14 27.24 4.43 -3.30
N ARG A 15 28.40 4.69 -3.85
CA ARG A 15 29.11 3.77 -4.76
C ARG A 15 30.38 3.29 -4.08
N SER A 16 30.47 2.00 -3.83
CA SER A 16 31.63 1.44 -3.12
C SER A 16 32.85 1.27 -4.02
N THR A 17 32.63 0.98 -5.31
CA THR A 17 33.71 0.68 -6.26
C THR A 17 33.31 1.07 -7.68
N ASP A 18 34.30 1.22 -8.52
CA ASP A 18 34.10 1.34 -9.98
C ASP A 18 33.94 -0.09 -10.52
N LEU A 19 32.72 -0.43 -10.87
CA LEU A 19 32.34 -1.81 -11.19
C LEU A 19 32.05 -2.01 -12.69
N ASP A 20 32.64 -1.18 -13.56
CA ASP A 20 32.50 -1.35 -14.99
C ASP A 20 33.14 -2.68 -15.44
N PHE A 21 32.41 -3.44 -16.23
CA PHE A 21 32.82 -4.76 -16.72
C PHE A 21 34.18 -4.72 -17.44
N ASP A 22 34.36 -3.76 -18.35
CA ASP A 22 35.58 -3.64 -19.12
C ASP A 22 36.78 -3.27 -18.24
N THR A 23 36.59 -2.46 -17.22
CA THR A 23 37.61 -2.08 -16.26
C THR A 23 38.01 -3.29 -15.42
N ILE A 24 37.06 -4.09 -14.96
CA ILE A 24 37.32 -5.32 -14.21
C ILE A 24 38.10 -6.32 -15.10
N LYS A 25 37.65 -6.52 -16.33
CA LYS A 25 38.31 -7.44 -17.27
C LYS A 25 39.75 -7.01 -17.53
N ARG A 26 39.97 -5.72 -17.75
CA ARG A 26 41.33 -5.16 -17.96
C ARG A 26 42.20 -5.40 -16.75
N SER A 27 41.69 -5.12 -15.56
CA SER A 27 42.43 -5.33 -14.30
C SER A 27 42.80 -6.80 -14.11
N LEU A 28 41.92 -7.73 -14.44
CA LEU A 28 42.20 -9.17 -14.39
C LEU A 28 43.31 -9.56 -15.38
N LYS A 29 43.26 -9.04 -16.61
CA LYS A 29 44.29 -9.30 -17.63
C LYS A 29 45.66 -8.75 -17.15
N ASP A 30 45.66 -7.55 -16.63
CA ASP A 30 46.89 -6.90 -16.15
C ASP A 30 47.50 -7.68 -14.96
N TYR A 31 46.65 -8.17 -14.06
CA TYR A 31 47.09 -9.02 -12.96
C TYR A 31 47.77 -10.31 -13.47
N PHE A 32 47.14 -11.00 -14.43
CA PHE A 32 47.69 -12.24 -14.98
C PHE A 32 49.01 -12.00 -15.73
N LYS A 33 49.11 -10.89 -16.48
CA LYS A 33 50.38 -10.54 -17.21
C LYS A 33 51.54 -10.30 -16.28
N GLN A 34 51.27 -9.98 -15.01
CA GLN A 34 52.35 -9.79 -14.01
C GLN A 34 52.86 -11.13 -13.45
N GLN A 35 52.13 -12.23 -13.72
CA GLN A 35 52.59 -13.57 -13.29
C GLN A 35 53.55 -14.14 -14.34
N SER A 36 54.63 -14.78 -13.88
CA SER A 36 55.68 -15.31 -14.77
C SER A 36 55.12 -16.30 -15.83
N GLU A 37 54.14 -17.07 -15.44
CA GLU A 37 53.54 -18.12 -16.29
C GLU A 37 52.71 -17.55 -17.45
N PHE A 38 52.29 -16.30 -17.36
CA PHE A 38 51.37 -15.67 -18.34
C PHE A 38 51.95 -14.39 -18.96
N SER A 39 53.21 -14.08 -18.73
CA SER A 39 53.81 -12.82 -19.17
C SER A 39 53.73 -12.61 -20.69
N ASP A 40 53.88 -13.68 -21.46
CA ASP A 40 53.83 -13.66 -22.96
C ASP A 40 52.52 -14.19 -23.51
N TYR A 41 51.51 -14.42 -22.67
CA TYR A 41 50.28 -15.06 -23.09
C TYR A 41 49.36 -14.08 -23.82
N ASN A 42 48.84 -14.50 -25.00
CA ASN A 42 47.88 -13.69 -25.76
C ASN A 42 46.47 -13.98 -25.30
N PHE A 43 45.96 -13.15 -24.40
CA PHE A 43 44.64 -13.29 -23.84
C PHE A 43 43.51 -13.06 -24.84
N GLU A 44 43.74 -12.27 -25.90
CA GLU A 44 42.69 -11.93 -26.87
C GLU A 44 42.35 -13.10 -27.80
N ALA A 45 43.31 -13.97 -28.06
CA ALA A 45 43.16 -15.09 -29.04
C ALA A 45 43.01 -16.44 -28.36
N SER A 46 42.67 -16.50 -27.10
CA SER A 46 42.68 -17.74 -26.33
C SER A 46 41.34 -18.02 -25.63
N GLY A 47 41.10 -19.28 -25.35
CA GLY A 47 39.94 -19.71 -24.55
C GLY A 47 39.95 -19.15 -23.12
N LEU A 48 41.12 -18.77 -22.60
CA LEU A 48 41.24 -18.14 -21.28
C LEU A 48 40.56 -16.79 -21.25
N SER A 49 40.44 -16.10 -22.39
CA SER A 49 39.68 -14.83 -22.46
C SER A 49 38.19 -15.04 -22.04
N ASN A 50 37.60 -16.16 -22.47
CA ASN A 50 36.20 -16.48 -22.10
C ASN A 50 36.07 -16.70 -20.59
N ILE A 51 37.05 -17.31 -19.96
CA ILE A 51 37.06 -17.50 -18.50
C ILE A 51 37.15 -16.15 -17.79
N LEU A 52 38.02 -15.25 -18.30
CA LEU A 52 38.15 -13.90 -17.75
C LEU A 52 36.85 -13.12 -17.91
N ASP A 53 36.12 -13.31 -19.01
CA ASP A 53 34.81 -12.69 -19.22
C ASP A 53 33.79 -13.16 -18.17
N VAL A 54 33.75 -14.45 -17.90
CA VAL A 54 32.86 -15.01 -16.88
C VAL A 54 33.23 -14.48 -15.49
N LEU A 55 34.53 -14.41 -15.17
CA LEU A 55 34.99 -13.86 -13.88
C LEU A 55 34.66 -12.38 -13.76
N ALA A 56 34.91 -11.60 -14.81
CA ALA A 56 34.61 -10.17 -14.84
C ALA A 56 33.10 -9.93 -14.69
N TYR A 57 32.28 -10.72 -15.40
CA TYR A 57 30.81 -10.64 -15.31
C TYR A 57 30.33 -10.96 -13.88
N ASN A 58 30.84 -12.05 -13.31
CA ASN A 58 30.47 -12.44 -11.93
C ASN A 58 30.86 -11.33 -10.94
N THR A 59 32.07 -10.78 -11.06
CA THR A 59 32.52 -9.68 -10.19
C THR A 59 31.64 -8.45 -10.36
N HIS A 60 31.30 -8.10 -11.61
CA HIS A 60 30.42 -6.97 -11.92
C HIS A 60 29.05 -7.15 -11.24
N ILE A 61 28.42 -8.32 -11.39
CA ILE A 61 27.09 -8.60 -10.80
C ILE A 61 27.16 -8.59 -9.27
N ASN A 62 28.20 -9.23 -8.70
CA ASN A 62 28.36 -9.26 -7.24
C ASN A 62 28.57 -7.83 -6.67
N GLY A 63 29.36 -7.02 -7.35
CA GLY A 63 29.56 -5.63 -6.95
C GLY A 63 28.30 -4.79 -7.07
N LEU A 64 27.54 -4.97 -8.15
CA LEU A 64 26.27 -4.29 -8.34
C LEU A 64 25.26 -4.67 -7.23
N THR A 65 25.18 -5.96 -6.91
CA THR A 65 24.33 -6.46 -5.83
C THR A 65 24.77 -5.90 -4.48
N ALA A 66 26.07 -5.86 -4.22
CA ALA A 66 26.62 -5.28 -2.97
C ALA A 66 26.28 -3.78 -2.86
N ASN A 67 26.46 -3.03 -3.95
CA ASN A 67 26.08 -1.62 -3.98
C ASN A 67 24.60 -1.41 -3.74
N LEU A 68 23.75 -2.22 -4.38
CA LEU A 68 22.31 -2.17 -4.15
C LEU A 68 21.99 -2.43 -2.68
N ALA A 69 22.55 -3.51 -2.10
CA ALA A 69 22.32 -3.86 -0.71
C ALA A 69 22.74 -2.73 0.25
N ILE A 70 23.90 -2.11 -0.01
CA ILE A 70 24.37 -0.97 0.79
C ILE A 70 23.41 0.21 0.67
N ASN A 71 22.97 0.55 -0.55
CA ASN A 71 22.06 1.67 -0.76
C ASN A 71 20.69 1.39 -0.11
N GLU A 72 20.21 0.16 -0.22
CA GLU A 72 18.93 -0.23 0.39
C GLU A 72 18.99 -0.32 1.93
N SER A 73 20.19 -0.34 2.51
CA SER A 73 20.37 -0.36 3.98
C SER A 73 20.10 0.98 4.66
N PHE A 74 19.97 2.06 3.90
CA PHE A 74 19.76 3.40 4.47
C PHE A 74 18.53 4.06 3.84
N LEU A 75 17.69 4.63 4.69
CA LEU A 75 16.46 5.32 4.26
C LEU A 75 16.72 6.37 3.17
N ASN A 76 17.83 7.10 3.29
CA ASN A 76 18.14 8.21 2.39
C ASN A 76 18.58 7.76 0.99
N SER A 77 19.06 6.54 0.84
CA SER A 77 19.56 6.02 -0.45
C SER A 77 18.73 4.85 -0.98
N ALA A 78 17.80 4.32 -0.19
CA ALA A 78 16.93 3.23 -0.60
C ALA A 78 16.06 3.66 -1.80
N GLN A 79 15.96 2.79 -2.79
CA GLN A 79 15.20 3.02 -4.02
C GLN A 79 13.97 2.10 -4.11
N LEU A 80 14.04 0.93 -3.47
CA LEU A 80 12.91 0.00 -3.44
C LEU A 80 11.89 0.47 -2.39
N ARG A 81 10.63 0.55 -2.80
CA ARG A 81 9.55 0.95 -1.87
C ARG A 81 9.52 0.08 -0.62
N SER A 82 9.72 -1.24 -0.76
CA SER A 82 9.75 -2.17 0.38
C SER A 82 10.82 -1.81 1.41
N SER A 83 12.01 -1.43 0.95
CA SER A 83 13.10 -1.00 1.85
C SER A 83 12.74 0.30 2.57
N VAL A 84 12.22 1.28 1.82
CA VAL A 84 11.79 2.58 2.38
C VAL A 84 10.71 2.37 3.44
N VAL A 85 9.69 1.54 3.14
CA VAL A 85 8.60 1.23 4.07
C VAL A 85 9.15 0.57 5.33
N SER A 86 10.01 -0.44 5.17
CA SER A 86 10.62 -1.15 6.31
C SER A 86 11.41 -0.20 7.22
N HIS A 87 12.22 0.69 6.64
CA HIS A 87 12.97 1.68 7.42
C HIS A 87 12.03 2.67 8.13
N ALA A 88 10.96 3.10 7.44
CA ALA A 88 9.99 4.04 8.01
C ALA A 88 9.26 3.40 9.21
N GLU A 89 8.87 2.13 9.09
CA GLU A 89 8.21 1.38 10.17
C GLU A 89 9.13 1.26 11.40
N ASN A 90 10.42 1.01 11.19
CA ASN A 90 11.39 0.96 12.29
C ASN A 90 11.50 2.30 13.04
N LEU A 91 11.15 3.41 12.37
CA LEU A 91 11.11 4.74 12.97
C LEU A 91 9.71 5.08 13.53
N GLY A 92 8.77 4.13 13.49
CA GLY A 92 7.40 4.32 13.96
C GLY A 92 6.49 5.03 12.97
N TYR A 93 6.91 5.18 11.72
CA TYR A 93 6.10 5.82 10.68
C TYR A 93 5.51 4.76 9.74
N TYR A 94 4.20 4.72 9.63
CA TYR A 94 3.48 3.80 8.74
C TYR A 94 3.00 4.60 7.52
N PRO A 95 3.50 4.31 6.33
CA PRO A 95 3.07 5.01 5.13
C PRO A 95 1.57 4.88 4.90
N ARG A 96 0.97 5.92 4.37
CA ARG A 96 -0.46 5.92 4.05
C ARG A 96 -0.71 5.20 2.72
N SER A 97 -1.83 4.51 2.68
CA SER A 97 -2.37 3.95 1.44
C SER A 97 -2.87 5.06 0.52
N LYS A 98 -3.31 4.69 -0.66
CA LYS A 98 -4.11 5.57 -1.52
C LYS A 98 -5.35 6.01 -0.72
N THR A 99 -5.77 7.24 -0.91
CA THR A 99 -6.93 7.80 -0.20
C THR A 99 -7.99 8.18 -1.23
N ALA A 100 -9.21 7.74 -1.00
CA ALA A 100 -10.34 8.07 -1.87
C ALA A 100 -10.63 9.57 -1.86
N SER A 101 -10.94 10.12 -3.02
CA SER A 101 -11.41 11.51 -3.12
C SER A 101 -12.72 11.66 -2.33
N THR A 102 -12.89 12.79 -1.67
CA THR A 102 -14.07 13.05 -0.87
C THR A 102 -14.80 14.30 -1.34
N ALA A 103 -16.11 14.28 -1.22
CA ALA A 103 -16.95 15.46 -1.43
C ALA A 103 -17.95 15.57 -0.27
N VAL A 104 -18.35 16.78 0.01
CA VAL A 104 -19.38 17.07 1.02
C VAL A 104 -20.62 17.55 0.26
N VAL A 105 -21.74 16.93 0.50
CA VAL A 105 -23.00 17.21 -0.20
C VAL A 105 -24.14 17.37 0.80
N ASN A 106 -25.14 18.15 0.42
CA ASN A 106 -26.43 18.20 1.12
C ASN A 106 -27.44 17.44 0.26
N ILE A 107 -28.12 16.48 0.86
CA ILE A 107 -29.04 15.59 0.13
C ILE A 107 -30.45 15.83 0.66
N THR A 108 -31.35 16.16 -0.27
CA THR A 108 -32.77 16.33 0.03
C THR A 108 -33.59 15.47 -0.89
N ALA A 109 -34.73 14.99 -0.39
CA ALA A 109 -35.70 14.28 -1.20
C ALA A 109 -37.07 14.86 -0.96
N LYS A 110 -37.93 14.74 -1.97
CA LYS A 110 -39.33 15.16 -1.87
C LYS A 110 -40.24 14.05 -2.38
N THR A 111 -41.33 13.80 -1.66
CA THR A 111 -42.33 12.83 -2.04
C THR A 111 -43.74 13.46 -1.88
N SER A 112 -44.68 12.90 -2.60
CA SER A 112 -46.10 13.24 -2.39
C SER A 112 -46.72 12.52 -1.17
N ASP A 113 -46.03 11.50 -0.63
CA ASP A 113 -46.45 10.81 0.58
C ASP A 113 -46.03 11.63 1.81
N THR A 114 -47.02 12.22 2.47
CA THR A 114 -46.82 13.00 3.68
C THR A 114 -46.96 12.15 4.95
N THR A 115 -47.30 10.86 4.83
CA THR A 115 -47.53 9.95 5.96
C THR A 115 -46.28 9.25 6.44
N THR A 116 -45.29 9.04 5.56
CA THR A 116 -44.00 8.44 5.93
C THR A 116 -43.26 9.39 6.86
N ALA A 117 -42.99 8.95 8.09
CA ALA A 117 -42.40 9.80 9.11
C ALA A 117 -40.87 9.98 8.93
N THR A 118 -40.17 8.93 8.53
CA THR A 118 -38.70 8.94 8.39
C THR A 118 -38.25 8.22 7.13
N ALA A 119 -37.13 8.63 6.60
CA ALA A 119 -36.44 7.97 5.47
C ALA A 119 -34.97 7.75 5.85
N THR A 120 -34.39 6.66 5.32
CA THR A 120 -33.00 6.35 5.51
C THR A 120 -32.35 6.26 4.14
N LEU A 121 -31.21 6.94 4.02
CA LEU A 121 -30.28 6.82 2.89
C LEU A 121 -29.13 5.92 3.40
N PRO A 122 -29.10 4.65 2.98
CA PRO A 122 -28.12 3.71 3.54
C PRO A 122 -26.69 4.08 3.20
N ALA A 123 -25.77 3.61 4.02
CA ALA A 123 -24.34 3.59 3.68
C ALA A 123 -24.17 2.86 2.34
N ASN A 124 -23.17 3.29 1.59
CA ASN A 124 -22.83 2.71 0.27
C ASN A 124 -23.84 3.02 -0.83
N THR A 125 -24.74 3.99 -0.61
CA THR A 125 -25.59 4.49 -1.70
C THR A 125 -24.73 5.23 -2.71
N ALA A 126 -24.86 4.85 -4.00
CA ALA A 126 -24.01 5.34 -5.06
C ALA A 126 -24.58 6.59 -5.74
N PHE A 127 -23.73 7.56 -5.95
CA PHE A 127 -23.99 8.76 -6.74
C PHE A 127 -22.96 8.80 -7.87
N THR A 128 -23.41 8.97 -9.11
CA THR A 128 -22.51 9.02 -10.27
C THR A 128 -22.50 10.40 -10.90
N THR A 129 -21.34 10.80 -11.38
CA THR A 129 -21.17 12.03 -12.16
C THR A 129 -20.17 11.77 -13.26
N SER A 130 -20.12 12.66 -14.26
CA SER A 130 -19.11 12.60 -15.30
C SER A 130 -18.45 13.96 -15.46
N VAL A 131 -17.13 13.94 -15.64
CA VAL A 131 -16.33 15.13 -15.91
C VAL A 131 -15.39 14.76 -17.07
N ASP A 132 -15.42 15.55 -18.14
CA ASP A 132 -14.60 15.33 -19.34
C ASP A 132 -14.74 13.89 -19.88
N ASP A 133 -15.97 13.38 -19.94
CA ASP A 133 -16.35 12.04 -20.39
C ASP A 133 -15.82 10.89 -19.52
N VAL A 134 -15.27 11.20 -18.34
CA VAL A 134 -14.88 10.17 -17.34
C VAL A 134 -15.95 10.09 -16.27
N SER A 135 -16.44 8.89 -16.02
CA SER A 135 -17.47 8.64 -15.01
C SER A 135 -16.84 8.40 -13.64
N TYR A 136 -17.37 9.06 -12.63
CA TYR A 136 -16.97 8.93 -11.23
C TYR A 136 -18.14 8.47 -10.41
N THR A 137 -17.90 7.52 -9.52
CA THR A 137 -18.90 7.02 -8.57
C THR A 137 -18.47 7.38 -7.16
N PHE A 138 -19.39 7.98 -6.41
CA PHE A 138 -19.21 8.31 -5.00
C PHE A 138 -20.21 7.54 -4.16
N LEU A 139 -19.80 7.10 -2.99
CA LEU A 139 -20.61 6.30 -2.07
C LEU A 139 -20.78 7.04 -0.73
N THR A 140 -21.96 6.96 -0.14
CA THR A 140 -22.16 7.41 1.25
C THR A 140 -21.36 6.51 2.20
N THR A 141 -20.79 7.10 3.24
CA THR A 141 -19.93 6.36 4.19
C THR A 141 -20.68 5.78 5.37
N GLU A 142 -21.91 6.27 5.62
CA GLU A 142 -22.73 5.86 6.78
C GLU A 142 -24.21 6.00 6.45
N ASP A 143 -25.07 5.41 7.27
CA ASP A 143 -26.52 5.57 7.16
C ASP A 143 -26.90 7.00 7.54
N ASN A 144 -27.63 7.67 6.67
CA ASN A 144 -28.10 9.03 6.88
C ASN A 144 -29.63 9.01 6.98
N THR A 145 -30.18 9.71 7.94
CA THR A 145 -31.62 9.69 8.19
C THR A 145 -32.25 11.07 7.99
N ALA A 146 -33.49 11.08 7.63
CA ALA A 146 -34.30 12.29 7.47
C ALA A 146 -35.68 12.10 8.08
N THR A 147 -36.20 13.17 8.67
CA THR A 147 -37.54 13.22 9.19
C THR A 147 -38.40 14.07 8.25
N ASN A 148 -39.61 13.63 7.96
CA ASN A 148 -40.55 14.37 7.15
C ASN A 148 -40.96 15.67 7.85
N ASP A 149 -40.95 16.77 7.12
CA ASP A 149 -41.41 18.07 7.63
C ASP A 149 -42.93 18.22 7.68
N GLY A 150 -43.66 17.15 7.33
CA GLY A 150 -45.13 17.16 7.22
C GLY A 150 -45.65 17.58 5.83
N LEU A 151 -44.73 18.00 4.95
CA LEU A 151 -45.03 18.40 3.56
C LEU A 151 -44.39 17.49 2.54
N GLY A 152 -43.80 16.37 3.00
CA GLY A 152 -43.14 15.38 2.16
C GLY A 152 -41.68 15.73 1.82
N ASN A 153 -41.06 16.69 2.50
CA ASN A 153 -39.66 17.02 2.30
C ASN A 153 -38.81 16.32 3.35
N PHE A 154 -37.68 15.79 2.91
CA PHE A 154 -36.68 15.08 3.72
C PHE A 154 -35.31 15.73 3.51
N VAL A 155 -34.70 16.20 4.59
CA VAL A 155 -33.32 16.69 4.59
C VAL A 155 -32.50 15.64 5.33
N PHE A 156 -31.68 14.90 4.59
CA PHE A 156 -30.87 13.83 5.18
C PHE A 156 -29.77 14.39 6.06
N LYS A 157 -29.54 13.72 7.19
CA LYS A 157 -28.53 14.10 8.17
C LYS A 157 -27.72 12.88 8.57
N THR A 158 -26.45 13.13 8.87
CA THR A 158 -25.54 12.12 9.45
C THR A 158 -26.05 11.69 10.84
N PRO A 159 -25.56 10.57 11.38
CA PRO A 159 -25.88 10.17 12.76
C PRO A 159 -25.56 11.25 13.78
N ALA A 160 -24.57 12.12 13.49
CA ALA A 160 -24.22 13.27 14.35
C ALA A 160 -25.15 14.47 14.17
N GLY A 161 -26.14 14.39 13.25
CA GLY A 161 -27.13 15.44 13.04
C GLY A 161 -26.74 16.51 12.02
N SER A 162 -25.58 16.38 11.34
CA SER A 162 -25.17 17.33 10.31
C SER A 162 -25.87 17.06 8.98
N ALA A 163 -26.27 18.11 8.27
CA ALA A 163 -26.74 18.01 6.90
C ALA A 163 -25.59 17.90 5.88
N ASP A 164 -24.36 18.12 6.31
CA ASP A 164 -23.13 17.99 5.50
C ASP A 164 -22.73 16.51 5.49
N ILE A 165 -23.11 15.80 4.44
CA ILE A 165 -22.87 14.36 4.27
C ILE A 165 -21.59 14.18 3.45
N THR A 166 -20.65 13.40 3.98
CA THR A 166 -19.40 13.07 3.26
C THR A 166 -19.64 11.85 2.38
N ILE A 167 -19.30 11.98 1.10
CA ILE A 167 -19.30 10.88 0.15
C ILE A 167 -17.87 10.66 -0.34
N LYS A 168 -17.52 9.39 -0.63
CA LYS A 168 -16.18 9.00 -1.07
C LYS A 168 -16.22 8.35 -2.44
N GLU A 169 -15.27 8.73 -3.29
CA GLU A 169 -15.09 8.13 -4.62
C GLU A 169 -14.63 6.68 -4.49
N GLY A 170 -15.17 5.82 -5.33
CA GLY A 170 -14.71 4.45 -5.46
C GLY A 170 -15.83 3.44 -5.54
N ALA A 171 -15.43 2.18 -5.38
CA ALA A 171 -16.35 1.05 -5.37
C ALA A 171 -16.00 0.12 -4.21
N ILE A 172 -17.02 -0.49 -3.63
CA ILE A 172 -16.81 -1.48 -2.56
C ILE A 172 -16.40 -2.80 -3.19
N LYS A 173 -15.30 -3.34 -2.69
CA LYS A 173 -14.84 -4.68 -3.03
C LYS A 173 -14.89 -5.53 -1.76
N THR A 174 -15.38 -6.74 -1.88
CA THR A 174 -15.44 -7.69 -0.76
C THR A 174 -14.49 -8.84 -1.05
N LYS A 175 -13.64 -9.16 -0.07
CA LYS A 175 -12.79 -10.34 -0.10
C LYS A 175 -13.13 -11.21 1.10
N THR A 176 -13.42 -12.48 0.85
CA THR A 176 -13.73 -13.46 1.89
C THR A 176 -12.56 -14.41 2.04
N PHE A 177 -12.18 -14.66 3.28
CA PHE A 177 -11.18 -15.66 3.65
C PHE A 177 -11.86 -16.71 4.51
N ILE A 178 -11.49 -17.97 4.31
CA ILE A 178 -11.95 -19.07 5.14
C ILE A 178 -10.80 -19.47 6.05
N VAL A 179 -11.04 -19.37 7.35
CA VAL A 179 -10.06 -19.80 8.36
C VAL A 179 -10.17 -21.33 8.47
N GLY A 180 -9.07 -22.01 8.23
CA GLY A 180 -8.97 -23.46 8.37
C GLY A 180 -8.31 -23.87 9.68
N ASP A 181 -8.31 -25.15 9.94
CA ASP A 181 -7.57 -25.76 11.07
C ASP A 181 -6.08 -25.79 10.71
N VAL A 182 -5.45 -24.63 10.63
CA VAL A 182 -4.03 -24.52 10.30
C VAL A 182 -3.26 -24.17 11.56
N GLU A 183 -2.22 -24.95 11.85
CA GLU A 183 -1.37 -24.72 13.02
C GLU A 183 -0.50 -23.47 12.92
N ASP A 184 -0.29 -22.97 11.69
CA ASP A 184 0.55 -21.81 11.42
C ASP A 184 -0.30 -20.55 11.23
N GLU A 185 0.29 -19.39 11.49
CA GLU A 185 -0.34 -18.09 11.31
C GLU A 185 -0.84 -17.91 9.86
N GLN A 186 -2.13 -17.77 9.69
CA GLN A 186 -2.73 -17.52 8.38
C GLN A 186 -2.60 -16.04 8.03
N ILE A 187 -2.07 -15.77 6.85
CA ILE A 187 -1.88 -14.40 6.33
C ILE A 187 -3.05 -14.07 5.40
N TYR A 188 -3.71 -12.95 5.64
CA TYR A 188 -4.89 -12.52 4.88
C TYR A 188 -4.51 -11.35 3.98
N VAL A 189 -4.14 -11.64 2.72
CA VAL A 189 -3.70 -10.61 1.78
C VAL A 189 -4.88 -10.08 0.97
N ILE A 190 -5.05 -8.75 0.95
CA ILE A 190 -5.96 -8.05 0.07
C ILE A 190 -5.18 -7.77 -1.23
N PRO A 191 -5.51 -8.46 -2.35
CA PRO A 191 -4.70 -8.35 -3.56
C PRO A 191 -5.11 -7.14 -4.42
N ASP A 192 -5.04 -5.96 -3.82
CA ASP A 192 -5.42 -4.71 -4.49
C ASP A 192 -4.55 -3.57 -3.91
N ASP A 193 -3.76 -2.94 -4.76
CA ASP A 193 -2.88 -1.84 -4.37
C ASP A 193 -3.61 -0.49 -4.32
N SER A 194 -4.88 -0.47 -4.72
CA SER A 194 -5.68 0.76 -4.78
C SER A 194 -6.62 0.93 -3.59
N VAL A 195 -6.50 0.07 -2.58
CA VAL A 195 -7.36 0.12 -1.37
C VAL A 195 -7.04 1.38 -0.55
N ASP A 196 -8.10 2.08 -0.13
CA ASP A 196 -8.02 3.07 0.95
C ASP A 196 -8.12 2.32 2.27
N THR A 197 -6.97 2.08 2.93
CA THR A 197 -6.91 1.28 4.16
C THR A 197 -7.74 1.87 5.30
N ASN A 198 -8.05 3.17 5.25
CA ASN A 198 -8.90 3.80 6.27
C ASN A 198 -10.38 3.41 6.14
N THR A 199 -10.76 2.75 5.04
CA THR A 199 -12.16 2.34 4.80
C THR A 199 -12.36 0.84 4.94
N ILE A 200 -11.33 0.09 5.34
CA ILE A 200 -11.42 -1.37 5.51
C ILE A 200 -12.37 -1.68 6.67
N ILE A 201 -13.35 -2.53 6.40
CA ILE A 201 -14.28 -3.06 7.40
C ILE A 201 -14.06 -4.58 7.45
N VAL A 202 -13.68 -5.06 8.62
CA VAL A 202 -13.44 -6.49 8.85
C VAL A 202 -14.59 -7.06 9.65
N LYS A 203 -15.25 -8.07 9.08
CA LYS A 203 -16.33 -8.82 9.72
C LYS A 203 -15.91 -10.29 9.85
N VAL A 204 -15.97 -10.82 11.07
CA VAL A 204 -15.65 -12.22 11.34
C VAL A 204 -16.94 -12.94 11.67
N PHE A 205 -17.23 -13.98 10.91
CA PHE A 205 -18.41 -14.81 11.05
C PHE A 205 -18.05 -16.10 11.81
N ASP A 206 -18.95 -16.57 12.67
CA ASP A 206 -18.72 -17.78 13.48
C ASP A 206 -18.62 -19.04 12.60
N THR A 207 -19.35 -19.08 11.50
CA THR A 207 -19.33 -20.18 10.52
C THR A 207 -19.55 -19.62 9.11
N THR A 208 -19.25 -20.41 8.10
CA THR A 208 -19.44 -20.05 6.69
C THR A 208 -20.91 -19.79 6.32
N SER A 209 -21.86 -20.30 7.11
CA SER A 209 -23.31 -20.13 6.88
C SER A 209 -23.97 -19.18 7.87
N SER A 210 -23.21 -18.62 8.81
CA SER A 210 -23.75 -17.67 9.80
C SER A 210 -24.04 -16.32 9.19
N SER A 211 -25.15 -15.71 9.59
CA SER A 211 -25.43 -14.29 9.33
C SER A 211 -24.96 -13.39 10.47
N SER A 212 -24.62 -13.99 11.62
CA SER A 212 -24.07 -13.26 12.78
C SER A 212 -22.57 -13.04 12.58
N PHE A 213 -22.11 -11.84 12.88
CA PHE A 213 -20.70 -11.48 12.74
C PHE A 213 -20.25 -10.54 13.86
N SER A 214 -18.97 -10.56 14.11
CA SER A 214 -18.27 -9.59 14.95
C SER A 214 -17.49 -8.63 14.07
N THR A 215 -17.57 -7.32 14.36
CA THR A 215 -16.77 -6.32 13.65
C THR A 215 -15.46 -6.11 14.41
N TYR A 216 -14.35 -6.13 13.68
CA TYR A 216 -13.02 -5.85 14.21
C TYR A 216 -12.61 -4.42 13.86
N THR A 217 -11.82 -3.81 14.72
CA THR A 217 -11.39 -2.41 14.62
C THR A 217 -9.89 -2.35 14.29
N ASP A 218 -9.52 -1.47 13.36
CA ASP A 218 -8.09 -1.20 13.09
C ASP A 218 -7.42 -0.70 14.37
N ILE A 219 -6.29 -1.28 14.72
CA ILE A 219 -5.51 -0.93 15.90
C ILE A 219 -5.21 0.59 15.97
N LYS A 220 -5.03 1.23 14.81
CA LYS A 220 -4.76 2.67 14.72
C LYS A 220 -5.91 3.53 15.24
N SER A 221 -7.15 3.01 15.20
CA SER A 221 -8.34 3.72 15.69
C SER A 221 -8.86 3.19 17.02
N ALA A 222 -8.23 2.17 17.59
CA ALA A 222 -8.61 1.61 18.89
C ALA A 222 -8.21 2.57 20.03
N VAL A 223 -9.20 2.97 20.82
CA VAL A 223 -8.98 3.89 21.95
C VAL A 223 -8.33 3.18 23.13
N ARG A 224 -8.63 1.91 23.30
CA ARG A 224 -8.10 1.06 24.36
C ARG A 224 -7.95 -0.36 23.83
N ILE A 225 -6.89 -1.03 24.23
CA ILE A 225 -6.61 -2.42 23.84
C ILE A 225 -6.49 -3.26 25.11
N ASP A 226 -7.24 -4.34 25.14
CA ASP A 226 -7.17 -5.35 26.22
C ASP A 226 -7.28 -6.75 25.58
N THR A 227 -7.25 -7.77 26.40
CA THR A 227 -7.26 -9.18 25.95
C THR A 227 -8.56 -9.60 25.24
N THR A 228 -9.61 -8.78 25.30
CA THR A 228 -10.88 -9.08 24.64
C THR A 228 -11.13 -8.20 23.42
N SER A 229 -10.18 -7.33 23.11
CA SER A 229 -10.35 -6.35 22.02
C SER A 229 -10.28 -7.04 20.65
N ARG A 230 -11.30 -6.83 19.85
CA ARG A 230 -11.39 -7.35 18.47
C ARG A 230 -10.71 -6.35 17.55
N ILE A 231 -9.41 -6.55 17.34
CA ILE A 231 -8.59 -5.64 16.55
C ILE A 231 -7.89 -6.37 15.41
N PHE A 232 -7.56 -5.62 14.37
CA PHE A 232 -6.71 -6.07 13.28
C PHE A 232 -5.64 -5.02 12.99
N ILE A 233 -4.58 -5.46 12.35
CA ILE A 233 -3.47 -4.61 11.92
C ILE A 233 -3.38 -4.72 10.40
N VAL A 234 -3.22 -3.57 9.74
CA VAL A 234 -2.99 -3.52 8.29
C VAL A 234 -1.54 -3.17 8.03
N ARG A 235 -0.86 -4.00 7.25
CA ARG A 235 0.53 -3.76 6.82
C ARG A 235 0.62 -3.82 5.30
N GLU A 236 1.52 -3.02 4.74
CA GLU A 236 1.84 -3.09 3.31
C GLU A 236 2.83 -4.23 3.07
N THR A 237 2.52 -5.08 2.11
CA THR A 237 3.45 -6.15 1.67
C THR A 237 4.50 -5.58 0.71
N PRO A 238 5.63 -6.27 0.52
CA PRO A 238 6.64 -5.81 -0.44
C PRO A 238 6.13 -5.63 -1.88
N ASN A 239 5.04 -6.30 -2.22
CA ASN A 239 4.41 -6.21 -3.56
C ASN A 239 3.41 -5.04 -3.67
N GLY A 240 3.26 -4.24 -2.61
CA GLY A 240 2.34 -3.09 -2.60
C GLY A 240 0.88 -3.44 -2.30
N PHE A 241 0.61 -4.69 -1.93
CA PHE A 241 -0.71 -5.12 -1.45
C PHE A 241 -0.80 -4.89 0.06
N TYR A 242 -1.91 -5.24 0.67
CA TYR A 242 -2.11 -5.08 2.11
C TYR A 242 -2.43 -6.43 2.74
N GLU A 243 -1.83 -6.70 3.87
CA GLU A 243 -2.14 -7.89 4.67
C GLU A 243 -2.81 -7.49 5.97
N LEU A 244 -3.71 -8.35 6.42
CA LEU A 244 -4.39 -8.21 7.71
C LEU A 244 -3.83 -9.26 8.65
N THR A 245 -3.47 -8.84 9.85
CA THR A 245 -3.09 -9.74 10.95
C THR A 245 -3.99 -9.47 12.15
N PHE A 246 -4.23 -10.52 12.92
CA PHE A 246 -5.11 -10.49 14.09
C PHE A 246 -4.31 -10.87 15.33
N GLY A 247 -4.81 -10.54 16.51
CA GLY A 247 -4.18 -10.93 17.78
C GLY A 247 -4.38 -12.42 18.07
N GLU A 248 -3.39 -13.05 18.69
CA GLU A 248 -3.37 -14.50 18.97
C GLU A 248 -4.52 -14.98 19.88
N SER A 249 -5.09 -14.12 20.71
CA SER A 249 -6.15 -14.52 21.66
C SER A 249 -7.56 -14.42 21.07
N ASN A 250 -7.72 -13.99 19.85
CA ASN A 250 -9.03 -13.78 19.22
C ASN A 250 -9.21 -14.52 17.90
N UNK A 251 -8.44 -15.41 17.83
CA UNK A 251 -8.47 -16.21 16.68
C UNK A 251 -9.32 -17.21 16.63
#